data_abaab813b7ea49e6e0b175aaf79a161d
#
_entry.id   abaab813b7ea49e6e0b175aaf79a161d
#
_cell.length_a   1.000
_cell.length_b   1.000
_cell.length_c   1.000
_cell.angle_alpha   90.00
_cell.angle_beta   90.00
_cell.angle_gamma   90.00
#
_symmetry.space_group_name_H-M   'P 1'
#
loop_
_entity.id
_entity.type
_entity.pdbx_description
1 polymer ?
#
loop_
_entity_poly.entity_id
_entity_poly.type
_entity_poly.pdbx_seq_one_letter_code
_entity_poly.pdbx_strand_id
1 'polypeptide(L)'
;PLCLGRYVGDGALDLSFFLKPGWLGWEPETVVRELTELAAIEPDEVSWVVSNHDQARPASRVGDGAVGRNRAMAVTTMMFSLGGVPYLYQGEELGSPNGVIAPENRADPVSTRNSTVEGRDVCRTPMAWNSDRFNGFSTAQPWLVSEERPPDFTVAAQHANPAAHLHRYR
;
A
#
# COMPACT_ATOMS: atom_id res chain seq x y z
N PRO A 1 5.14 -4.50 -19.82
CA PRO A 1 4.06 -3.64 -20.31
C PRO A 1 3.43 -4.18 -21.59
N LEU A 2 4.23 -4.49 -22.61
CA LEU A 2 3.76 -4.96 -23.94
C LEU A 2 2.86 -6.21 -23.91
N CYS A 3 2.83 -6.98 -22.82
CA CYS A 3 1.96 -8.13 -22.69
C CYS A 3 0.55 -7.76 -22.18
N LEU A 4 0.41 -6.71 -21.38
CA LEU A 4 -0.87 -6.32 -20.80
C LEU A 4 -1.91 -5.97 -21.88
N GLY A 5 -1.55 -5.12 -22.83
CA GLY A 5 -2.44 -4.71 -23.92
C GLY A 5 -2.90 -5.85 -24.85
N ARG A 6 -2.38 -7.08 -24.67
CA ARG A 6 -2.87 -8.27 -25.42
C ARG A 6 -4.02 -8.98 -24.71
N TYR A 7 -4.25 -8.67 -23.45
CA TYR A 7 -5.25 -9.31 -22.59
C TYR A 7 -6.42 -8.39 -22.24
N VAL A 8 -6.34 -7.14 -22.63
CA VAL A 8 -7.37 -6.13 -22.36
C VAL A 8 -7.96 -5.64 -23.68
N GLY A 9 -9.26 -5.31 -23.71
CA GLY A 9 -9.99 -4.81 -24.87
C GLY A 9 -11.15 -5.70 -25.28
N ASP A 10 -11.71 -5.44 -26.46
CA ASP A 10 -12.92 -6.09 -26.97
C ASP A 10 -12.80 -7.64 -26.97
N GLY A 11 -13.69 -8.27 -26.19
CA GLY A 11 -13.75 -9.73 -26.07
C GLY A 11 -12.70 -10.34 -25.14
N ALA A 12 -11.96 -9.54 -24.38
CA ALA A 12 -10.96 -9.95 -23.42
C ALA A 12 -11.28 -9.42 -22.01
N LEU A 13 -10.27 -8.98 -21.24
CA LEU A 13 -10.47 -8.37 -19.92
C LEU A 13 -10.80 -6.88 -20.07
N ASP A 14 -11.65 -6.36 -19.20
CA ASP A 14 -11.97 -4.93 -19.15
C ASP A 14 -10.80 -4.12 -18.58
N LEU A 15 -10.10 -4.69 -17.56
CA LEU A 15 -9.00 -4.04 -16.86
C LEU A 15 -7.89 -5.05 -16.53
N SER A 16 -6.67 -4.58 -16.47
CA SER A 16 -5.52 -5.36 -16.01
C SER A 16 -4.78 -4.67 -14.88
N PHE A 17 -4.45 -5.42 -13.82
CA PHE A 17 -3.63 -4.92 -12.72
C PHE A 17 -2.20 -4.64 -13.17
N PHE A 18 -1.77 -3.41 -12.95
CA PHE A 18 -0.37 -3.05 -13.07
C PHE A 18 0.27 -2.99 -11.68
N LEU A 19 0.95 -4.06 -11.30
CA LEU A 19 1.53 -4.25 -9.97
C LEU A 19 2.96 -3.70 -9.84
N LYS A 20 3.60 -3.34 -10.94
CA LYS A 20 5.01 -2.91 -10.95
C LYS A 20 5.29 -1.70 -10.07
N PRO A 21 4.40 -0.68 -9.95
CA PRO A 21 4.59 0.43 -9.00
C PRO A 21 4.78 -0.02 -7.56
N GLY A 22 4.21 -1.16 -7.18
CA GLY A 22 4.38 -1.78 -5.87
C GLY A 22 5.80 -2.24 -5.55
N TRP A 23 6.67 -2.37 -6.53
CA TRP A 23 8.07 -2.79 -6.37
C TRP A 23 9.07 -1.63 -6.50
N LEU A 24 8.60 -0.46 -6.93
CA LEU A 24 9.48 0.70 -7.11
C LEU A 24 9.84 1.32 -5.76
N GLY A 25 11.12 1.67 -5.63
CA GLY A 25 11.62 2.53 -4.58
C GLY A 25 11.38 4.02 -4.91
N TRP A 26 12.22 4.88 -4.33
CA TRP A 26 12.15 6.32 -4.54
C TRP A 26 13.29 6.80 -5.48
N GLU A 27 13.43 6.18 -6.64
CA GLU A 27 14.39 6.54 -7.67
C GLU A 27 13.66 7.20 -8.86
N PRO A 28 13.71 8.54 -9.01
CA PRO A 28 12.94 9.27 -10.02
C PRO A 28 13.17 8.77 -11.45
N GLU A 29 14.40 8.45 -11.80
CA GLU A 29 14.77 7.96 -13.14
C GLU A 29 14.09 6.62 -13.45
N THR A 30 14.00 5.75 -12.45
CA THR A 30 13.31 4.46 -12.57
C THR A 30 11.81 4.67 -12.73
N VAL A 31 11.21 5.55 -11.92
CA VAL A 31 9.78 5.87 -12.01
C VAL A 31 9.44 6.44 -13.39
N VAL A 32 10.21 7.41 -13.87
CA VAL A 32 10.01 8.04 -15.20
C VAL A 32 10.09 6.99 -16.31
N ARG A 33 11.12 6.13 -16.28
CA ARG A 33 11.26 5.05 -17.28
C ARG A 33 10.04 4.14 -17.31
N GLU A 34 9.60 3.67 -16.15
CA GLU A 34 8.45 2.77 -16.04
C GLU A 34 7.16 3.43 -16.54
N LEU A 35 6.95 4.70 -16.22
CA LEU A 35 5.79 5.45 -16.71
C LEU A 35 5.86 5.67 -18.22
N THR A 36 7.05 5.91 -18.77
CA THR A 36 7.23 6.07 -20.22
C THR A 36 6.93 4.77 -20.97
N GLU A 37 7.33 3.63 -20.41
CA GLU A 37 6.98 2.31 -20.97
C GLU A 37 5.48 2.04 -20.94
N LEU A 38 4.78 2.61 -19.95
CA LEU A 38 3.33 2.48 -19.79
C LEU A 38 2.53 3.40 -20.69
N ALA A 39 3.08 4.53 -21.09
CA ALA A 39 2.42 5.45 -22.03
C ALA A 39 2.07 4.81 -23.39
N ALA A 40 2.61 3.61 -23.65
CA ALA A 40 2.25 2.80 -24.82
C ALA A 40 1.01 1.90 -24.61
N ILE A 41 0.41 1.90 -23.40
CA ILE A 41 -0.82 1.17 -23.06
C ILE A 41 -1.95 2.19 -22.94
N GLU A 42 -3.14 1.84 -23.42
CA GLU A 42 -4.32 2.69 -23.22
C GLU A 42 -4.58 2.85 -21.71
N PRO A 43 -4.53 4.09 -21.18
CA PRO A 43 -4.61 4.31 -19.72
C PRO A 43 -5.88 3.75 -19.10
N ASP A 44 -6.99 3.80 -19.80
CA ASP A 44 -8.31 3.38 -19.31
C ASP A 44 -8.42 1.86 -19.06
N GLU A 45 -7.48 1.10 -19.62
CA GLU A 45 -7.42 -0.36 -19.46
C GLU A 45 -6.53 -0.80 -18.28
N VAL A 46 -5.94 0.16 -17.55
CA VAL A 46 -5.00 -0.12 -16.48
C VAL A 46 -5.62 0.10 -15.11
N SER A 47 -5.41 -0.85 -14.22
CA SER A 47 -5.66 -0.71 -12.79
C SER A 47 -4.34 -0.52 -12.04
N TRP A 48 -4.16 0.67 -11.47
CA TRP A 48 -2.94 1.07 -10.77
C TRP A 48 -2.94 0.51 -9.35
N VAL A 49 -1.89 -0.23 -9.00
CA VAL A 49 -1.71 -0.82 -7.66
C VAL A 49 -0.33 -0.46 -7.12
N VAL A 50 -0.28 0.37 -6.10
CA VAL A 50 0.96 0.82 -5.46
C VAL A 50 1.35 -0.09 -4.31
N SER A 51 0.40 -0.67 -3.61
CA SER A 51 0.61 -1.70 -2.59
C SER A 51 -0.55 -2.70 -2.53
N ASN A 52 -0.28 -3.81 -1.88
CA ASN A 52 -1.25 -4.87 -1.65
C ASN A 52 -0.79 -5.74 -0.46
N HIS A 53 -1.47 -6.87 -0.25
CA HIS A 53 -1.18 -7.83 0.83
C HIS A 53 0.12 -8.65 0.64
N ASP A 54 0.83 -8.46 -0.46
CA ASP A 54 2.09 -9.16 -0.77
C ASP A 54 3.31 -8.24 -0.82
N GLN A 55 3.11 -6.93 -0.67
CA GLN A 55 4.16 -5.92 -0.82
C GLN A 55 4.22 -4.99 0.38
N ALA A 56 5.43 -4.55 0.72
CA ALA A 56 5.64 -3.55 1.76
C ALA A 56 4.80 -2.29 1.49
N ARG A 57 4.19 -1.76 2.54
CA ARG A 57 3.41 -0.51 2.46
C ARG A 57 4.26 0.64 1.92
N PRO A 58 3.72 1.52 1.07
CA PRO A 58 4.49 2.59 0.44
C PRO A 58 5.25 3.43 1.45
N ALA A 59 4.62 3.80 2.57
CA ALA A 59 5.24 4.62 3.62
C ALA A 59 6.49 3.98 4.26
N SER A 60 6.66 2.64 4.15
CA SER A 60 7.87 1.93 4.59
C SER A 60 8.82 1.59 3.46
N ARG A 61 8.32 1.53 2.21
CA ARG A 61 9.14 1.16 1.05
C ARG A 61 9.91 2.33 0.48
N VAL A 62 9.31 3.51 0.45
CA VAL A 62 9.90 4.71 -0.16
C VAL A 62 10.60 5.63 0.83
N GLY A 63 10.74 5.23 2.07
CA GLY A 63 11.41 5.97 3.14
C GLY A 63 10.86 5.62 4.52
N ASP A 64 11.31 6.33 5.53
CA ASP A 64 10.91 6.12 6.91
C ASP A 64 10.17 7.32 7.49
N GLY A 65 9.32 7.09 8.49
CA GLY A 65 8.64 8.11 9.24
C GLY A 65 7.88 9.13 8.38
N ALA A 66 8.08 10.42 8.64
CA ALA A 66 7.42 11.50 7.90
C ALA A 66 7.87 11.56 6.43
N VAL A 67 9.13 11.24 6.15
CA VAL A 67 9.67 11.21 4.78
C VAL A 67 8.98 10.12 3.97
N GLY A 68 8.89 8.90 4.50
CA GLY A 68 8.19 7.79 3.87
C GLY A 68 6.73 8.11 3.59
N ARG A 69 6.02 8.70 4.56
CA ARG A 69 4.61 9.13 4.37
C ARG A 69 4.44 10.18 3.27
N ASN A 70 5.30 11.20 3.24
CA ASN A 70 5.21 12.25 2.23
C ASN A 70 5.52 11.72 0.82
N ARG A 71 6.50 10.84 0.69
CA ARG A 71 6.83 10.18 -0.56
C ARG A 71 5.73 9.23 -1.02
N ALA A 72 5.12 8.47 -0.10
CA ALA A 72 3.96 7.64 -0.40
C ALA A 72 2.80 8.48 -0.95
N MET A 73 2.52 9.65 -0.35
CA MET A 73 1.52 10.58 -0.86
C MET A 73 1.86 11.08 -2.28
N ALA A 74 3.12 11.39 -2.56
CA ALA A 74 3.53 11.79 -3.90
C ALA A 74 3.30 10.68 -4.93
N VAL A 75 3.61 9.42 -4.59
CA VAL A 75 3.33 8.25 -5.43
C VAL A 75 1.82 8.10 -5.67
N THR A 76 1.00 8.25 -4.64
CA THR A 76 -0.46 8.19 -4.77
C THR A 76 -1.00 9.34 -5.64
N THR A 77 -0.51 10.56 -5.43
CA THR A 77 -0.90 11.72 -6.25
C THR A 77 -0.57 11.49 -7.73
N MET A 78 0.60 10.95 -8.00
CA MET A 78 1.01 10.55 -9.35
C MET A 78 0.04 9.51 -9.91
N MET A 79 -0.28 8.46 -9.16
CA MET A 79 -1.21 7.41 -9.58
C MET A 79 -2.60 7.97 -9.93
N PHE A 80 -3.13 8.89 -9.12
CA PHE A 80 -4.42 9.54 -9.39
C PHE A 80 -4.40 10.52 -10.57
N SER A 81 -3.22 10.98 -10.99
CA SER A 81 -3.07 11.85 -12.17
C SER A 81 -2.94 11.08 -13.48
N LEU A 82 -2.78 9.77 -13.42
CA LEU A 82 -2.78 8.89 -14.58
C LEU A 82 -4.23 8.48 -14.91
N GLY A 83 -4.52 8.16 -16.15
CA GLY A 83 -5.80 7.53 -16.51
C GLY A 83 -5.95 6.15 -15.87
N GLY A 84 -7.13 5.52 -16.03
CA GLY A 84 -7.40 4.19 -15.50
C GLY A 84 -7.98 4.18 -14.08
N VAL A 85 -7.91 3.03 -13.41
CA VAL A 85 -8.56 2.80 -12.13
C VAL A 85 -7.54 2.64 -11.01
N PRO A 86 -7.40 3.61 -10.08
CA PRO A 86 -6.52 3.48 -8.93
C PRO A 86 -7.12 2.56 -7.87
N TYR A 87 -6.32 1.60 -7.39
CA TYR A 87 -6.66 0.74 -6.25
C TYR A 87 -5.84 1.16 -5.04
N LEU A 88 -6.54 1.57 -3.99
CA LEU A 88 -5.95 1.87 -2.69
C LEU A 88 -6.01 0.65 -1.79
N TYR A 89 -4.87 0.24 -1.26
CA TYR A 89 -4.83 -0.80 -0.25
C TYR A 89 -5.08 -0.18 1.13
N GLN A 90 -5.85 -0.88 1.96
CA GLN A 90 -6.26 -0.42 3.29
C GLN A 90 -5.08 0.13 4.11
N GLY A 91 -5.24 1.34 4.67
CA GLY A 91 -4.23 2.04 5.45
C GLY A 91 -3.28 2.93 4.62
N GLU A 92 -3.31 2.90 3.28
CA GLU A 92 -2.58 3.89 2.47
C GLU A 92 -3.10 5.30 2.74
N GLU A 93 -4.41 5.44 2.84
CA GLU A 93 -5.09 6.70 3.15
C GLU A 93 -4.71 7.29 4.50
N LEU A 94 -4.20 6.47 5.41
CA LEU A 94 -3.65 6.90 6.70
C LEU A 94 -2.14 7.15 6.66
N GLY A 95 -1.48 6.87 5.54
CA GLY A 95 -0.02 6.84 5.45
C GLY A 95 0.60 5.80 6.38
N SER A 96 -0.10 4.70 6.62
CA SER A 96 0.35 3.64 7.53
C SER A 96 1.62 2.97 7.03
N PRO A 97 2.68 2.88 7.85
CA PRO A 97 3.85 2.05 7.56
C PRO A 97 3.52 0.57 7.74
N ASN A 98 4.45 -0.31 7.43
CA ASN A 98 4.38 -1.71 7.80
C ASN A 98 4.10 -1.86 9.29
N GLY A 99 3.42 -2.93 9.68
CA GLY A 99 3.24 -3.29 11.09
C GLY A 99 4.49 -3.91 11.68
N VAL A 100 4.56 -3.92 12.99
CA VAL A 100 5.59 -4.65 13.73
C VAL A 100 4.98 -5.94 14.24
N ILE A 101 5.55 -7.07 13.84
CA ILE A 101 5.11 -8.42 14.21
C ILE A 101 6.25 -9.12 14.91
N ALA A 102 6.05 -9.47 16.16
CA ALA A 102 7.02 -10.27 16.92
C ALA A 102 7.26 -11.62 16.19
N PRO A 103 8.50 -12.14 16.17
CA PRO A 103 8.82 -13.35 15.42
C PRO A 103 7.91 -14.54 15.71
N GLU A 104 7.49 -14.72 16.96
CA GLU A 104 6.60 -15.78 17.41
C GLU A 104 5.16 -15.64 16.91
N ASN A 105 4.76 -14.45 16.48
CA ASN A 105 3.42 -14.14 15.95
C ASN A 105 3.36 -14.16 14.40
N ARG A 106 4.48 -14.43 13.74
CA ARG A 106 4.53 -14.47 12.28
C ARG A 106 3.85 -15.73 11.75
N ALA A 107 2.96 -15.56 10.80
CA ALA A 107 2.17 -16.63 10.19
C ALA A 107 2.51 -16.88 8.72
N ASP A 108 3.18 -15.94 8.05
CA ASP A 108 3.57 -16.11 6.65
C ASP A 108 4.56 -17.28 6.49
N PRO A 109 4.28 -18.26 5.60
CA PRO A 109 5.21 -19.35 5.31
C PRO A 109 6.62 -18.93 4.91
N VAL A 110 6.79 -17.72 4.37
CA VAL A 110 8.12 -17.19 4.01
C VAL A 110 8.93 -16.93 5.29
N SER A 111 8.36 -16.24 6.27
CA SER A 111 9.04 -15.94 7.54
C SER A 111 9.18 -17.16 8.45
N THR A 112 8.25 -18.12 8.38
CA THR A 112 8.34 -19.35 9.17
C THR A 112 9.41 -20.32 8.64
N ARG A 113 9.69 -20.28 7.33
CA ARG A 113 10.78 -21.08 6.72
C ARG A 113 12.14 -20.39 6.86
N ASN A 114 12.18 -19.09 6.95
CA ASN A 114 13.40 -18.32 7.14
C ASN A 114 13.13 -17.14 8.10
N SER A 115 13.51 -17.33 9.35
CA SER A 115 13.29 -16.34 10.43
C SER A 115 14.02 -15.01 10.23
N THR A 116 15.00 -14.95 9.31
CA THR A 116 15.69 -13.70 8.97
C THR A 116 14.88 -12.81 8.02
N VAL A 117 13.81 -13.35 7.43
CA VAL A 117 12.92 -12.63 6.51
C VAL A 117 11.63 -12.30 7.25
N GLU A 118 11.23 -11.04 7.21
CA GLU A 118 10.05 -10.56 7.91
C GLU A 118 8.73 -11.10 7.31
N GLY A 119 8.75 -11.47 6.03
CA GLY A 119 7.57 -11.96 5.32
C GLY A 119 6.57 -10.87 4.98
N ARG A 120 5.35 -11.27 4.63
CA ARG A 120 4.28 -10.37 4.18
C ARG A 120 3.33 -9.93 5.30
N ASP A 121 3.44 -10.51 6.47
CA ASP A 121 2.54 -10.21 7.59
C ASP A 121 2.55 -8.74 7.98
N VAL A 122 3.69 -8.08 7.85
CA VAL A 122 3.88 -6.67 8.18
C VAL A 122 2.97 -5.72 7.38
N CYS A 123 2.62 -6.09 6.14
CA CYS A 123 1.69 -5.31 5.32
C CYS A 123 0.22 -5.75 5.48
N ARG A 124 -0.04 -6.87 6.19
CA ARG A 124 -1.37 -7.46 6.39
C ARG A 124 -2.00 -7.11 7.74
N THR A 125 -1.34 -6.28 8.54
CA THR A 125 -1.85 -5.91 9.87
C THR A 125 -3.23 -5.27 9.78
N PRO A 126 -4.09 -5.49 10.80
CA PRO A 126 -5.43 -4.92 10.85
C PRO A 126 -5.44 -3.40 10.70
N MET A 127 -6.53 -2.88 10.13
CA MET A 127 -6.79 -1.45 10.03
C MET A 127 -6.87 -0.82 11.42
N ALA A 128 -6.19 0.31 11.63
CA ALA A 128 -6.23 1.03 12.89
C ALA A 128 -7.40 2.02 12.90
N TRP A 129 -8.50 1.67 13.54
CA TRP A 129 -9.71 2.50 13.62
C TRP A 129 -9.63 3.56 14.71
N ASN A 130 -9.17 3.17 15.91
CA ASN A 130 -9.02 4.06 17.06
C ASN A 130 -7.94 3.52 18.01
N SER A 131 -7.79 4.13 19.19
CA SER A 131 -6.79 3.76 20.20
C SER A 131 -7.27 2.69 21.20
N ASP A 132 -8.41 2.04 20.94
CA ASP A 132 -8.86 0.91 21.76
C ASP A 132 -7.97 -0.32 21.50
N ARG A 133 -8.13 -1.32 22.39
CA ARG A 133 -7.44 -2.60 22.23
C ARG A 133 -7.58 -3.15 20.80
N PHE A 134 -6.52 -3.71 20.27
CA PHE A 134 -6.42 -4.19 18.88
C PHE A 134 -6.71 -3.09 17.85
N ASN A 135 -6.34 -1.85 18.16
CA ASN A 135 -6.56 -0.67 17.31
C ASN A 135 -8.07 -0.44 16.97
N GLY A 136 -8.97 -0.89 17.82
CA GLY A 136 -10.41 -0.83 17.56
C GLY A 136 -10.90 -1.71 16.41
N PHE A 137 -10.04 -2.59 15.89
CA PHE A 137 -10.38 -3.47 14.77
C PHE A 137 -11.33 -4.61 15.20
N SER A 138 -11.12 -5.15 16.40
CA SER A 138 -11.85 -6.32 16.90
C SER A 138 -11.98 -6.29 18.42
N THR A 139 -13.02 -6.90 18.96
CA THR A 139 -13.17 -7.16 20.39
C THR A 139 -12.42 -8.43 20.85
N ALA A 140 -12.07 -9.30 19.90
CA ALA A 140 -11.27 -10.50 20.13
C ALA A 140 -9.88 -10.34 19.49
N GLN A 141 -8.90 -11.12 19.94
CA GLN A 141 -7.57 -11.11 19.38
C GLN A 141 -7.61 -11.46 17.88
N PRO A 142 -7.11 -10.58 17.01
CA PRO A 142 -6.97 -10.88 15.58
C PRO A 142 -6.08 -12.10 15.34
N TRP A 143 -6.29 -12.79 14.23
CA TRP A 143 -5.45 -13.92 13.84
C TRP A 143 -3.97 -13.52 13.65
N LEU A 144 -3.73 -12.28 13.20
CA LEU A 144 -2.41 -11.70 13.09
C LEU A 144 -2.20 -10.70 14.25
N VAL A 145 -1.37 -11.08 15.18
CA VAL A 145 -1.02 -10.24 16.34
C VAL A 145 0.11 -9.30 15.96
N SER A 146 -0.16 -8.01 16.02
CA SER A 146 0.81 -6.95 15.77
C SER A 146 0.87 -5.97 16.94
N GLU A 147 1.93 -5.19 17.02
CA GLU A 147 1.96 -4.04 17.91
C GLU A 147 0.84 -3.05 17.56
N GLU A 148 0.32 -2.38 18.59
CA GLU A 148 -0.68 -1.32 18.39
C GLU A 148 -0.06 -0.12 17.65
N ARG A 149 -0.87 0.49 16.81
CA ARG A 149 -0.44 1.68 16.06
C ARG A 149 -0.42 2.90 16.99
N PRO A 150 0.55 3.82 16.80
CA PRO A 150 0.47 5.12 17.45
C PRO A 150 -0.86 5.82 17.12
N PRO A 151 -1.43 6.60 18.07
CA PRO A 151 -2.76 7.20 17.89
C PRO A 151 -2.92 8.03 16.61
N ASP A 152 -1.88 8.71 16.17
CA ASP A 152 -1.89 9.54 14.94
C ASP A 152 -1.99 8.75 13.64
N PHE A 153 -1.88 7.41 13.70
CA PHE A 153 -2.14 6.51 12.56
C PHE A 153 -3.54 5.90 12.57
N THR A 154 -4.40 6.30 13.49
CA THR A 154 -5.77 5.78 13.54
C THR A 154 -6.73 6.62 12.70
N VAL A 155 -7.79 5.98 12.17
CA VAL A 155 -8.87 6.67 11.45
C VAL A 155 -9.48 7.79 12.31
N ALA A 156 -9.80 7.49 13.58
CA ALA A 156 -10.44 8.44 14.47
C ALA A 156 -9.61 9.71 14.68
N ALA A 157 -8.31 9.56 14.96
CA ALA A 157 -7.43 10.71 15.18
C ALA A 157 -7.22 11.52 13.90
N GLN A 158 -7.01 10.85 12.77
CA GLN A 158 -6.81 11.55 11.50
C GLN A 158 -8.08 12.21 10.98
N HIS A 159 -9.25 11.60 11.20
CA HIS A 159 -10.53 12.22 10.85
C HIS A 159 -10.77 13.51 11.65
N ALA A 160 -10.37 13.55 12.91
CA ALA A 160 -10.48 14.72 13.78
C ALA A 160 -9.49 15.85 13.46
N ASN A 161 -8.42 15.58 12.69
CA ASN A 161 -7.38 16.56 12.39
C ASN A 161 -7.35 16.90 10.89
N PRO A 162 -7.85 18.09 10.48
CA PRO A 162 -7.88 18.50 9.06
C PRO A 162 -6.50 18.54 8.38
N ALA A 163 -5.40 18.64 9.13
CA ALA A 163 -4.05 18.60 8.59
C ALA A 163 -3.48 17.19 8.44
N ALA A 164 -4.22 16.17 8.88
CA ALA A 164 -3.74 14.78 8.81
C ALA A 164 -3.69 14.24 7.39
N HIS A 165 -2.96 13.13 7.25
CA HIS A 165 -2.71 12.46 5.97
C HIS A 165 -4.02 12.06 5.25
N LEU A 166 -5.00 11.55 5.97
CA LEU A 166 -6.31 11.16 5.47
C LEU A 166 -7.03 12.29 4.68
N HIS A 167 -6.91 13.54 5.13
CA HIS A 167 -7.57 14.66 4.47
C HIS A 167 -6.90 15.10 3.15
N ARG A 168 -5.70 14.60 2.87
CA ARG A 168 -5.02 14.85 1.59
C ARG A 168 -5.53 13.97 0.45
N TYR A 169 -6.31 12.93 0.78
CA TYR A 169 -6.98 12.05 -0.19
C TYR A 169 -8.37 12.56 -0.60
N ARG A 170 -8.82 13.66 -0.02
CA ARG A 170 -10.12 14.31 -0.31
C ARG A 170 -9.94 15.53 -1.22
#